data_7d3d28a2b32d7cf6f6045ad0bf871b12
#
_entry.id   7d3d28a2b32d7cf6f6045ad0bf871b12
#
_cell.length_a   1.000
_cell.length_b   1.000
_cell.length_c   1.000
_cell.angle_alpha   90.00
_cell.angle_beta   90.00
_cell.angle_gamma   90.00
#
_symmetry.space_group_name_H-M   'P 1'
#
loop_
_entity.id
_entity.type
_entity.pdbx_description
1 polymer ?
#
loop_
_entity_poly.entity_id
_entity_poly.type
_entity_poly.pdbx_seq_one_letter_code
_entity_poly.pdbx_strand_id
1 'polypeptide(L)'
;MSAGPTCEKPCFQVCGGGHLDRHLWLQAAPVMGRTNAARQTVSTGGVAANIASHLAAAGGAVRFTGVQPPQEAPAMVTRLAASGVDATILPLEGEVPGYSAVMGPDGELLVGAAAMALYDDVLPAMIMPHLDPTAALVIDVNFPEDVVLALARSGASGRPVFAAGTSVGKVARLRPCLQHLHALVLNRDEAAALSGNSDAPVDVLAQDLALVLADGGVVLVSDGGATAALASRTGSVTLEPPQLRVVNANGAGDAMAASLFSGLVTDPGMALATRLQIALAAGADFAAGPPHPDLAEPS
;
A
#
# COMPACT_ATOMS: atom_id res chain seq x y z
N MET A 1 -28.53 -20.58 -19.03
CA MET A 1 -27.59 -19.57 -18.51
C MET A 1 -26.71 -20.30 -17.52
N SER A 2 -25.50 -20.66 -17.93
CA SER A 2 -24.51 -21.34 -17.06
C SER A 2 -23.96 -20.29 -16.09
N ALA A 3 -24.15 -20.49 -14.80
CA ALA A 3 -23.43 -19.72 -13.79
C ALA A 3 -21.93 -19.94 -14.04
N GLY A 4 -21.20 -18.89 -14.30
CA GLY A 4 -19.74 -18.92 -14.35
C GLY A 4 -19.18 -19.46 -13.03
N PRO A 5 -17.92 -19.94 -13.00
CA PRO A 5 -17.32 -20.47 -11.79
C PRO A 5 -17.37 -19.40 -10.70
N THR A 6 -18.07 -19.68 -9.62
CA THR A 6 -18.00 -18.89 -8.38
C THR A 6 -16.55 -18.92 -7.93
N CYS A 7 -15.89 -17.77 -7.91
CA CYS A 7 -14.55 -17.64 -7.35
C CYS A 7 -14.62 -18.03 -5.87
N GLU A 8 -14.15 -19.20 -5.52
CA GLU A 8 -14.12 -19.67 -4.12
C GLU A 8 -13.19 -18.83 -3.24
N LYS A 9 -12.37 -17.97 -3.84
CA LYS A 9 -11.42 -17.08 -3.18
C LYS A 9 -11.76 -15.62 -3.48
N PRO A 10 -11.54 -14.70 -2.53
CA PRO A 10 -11.70 -13.26 -2.78
C PRO A 10 -10.77 -12.83 -3.90
N CYS A 11 -11.32 -12.13 -4.88
CA CYS A 11 -10.59 -11.66 -6.07
C CYS A 11 -10.25 -10.17 -5.95
N PHE A 12 -8.98 -9.83 -6.17
CA PHE A 12 -8.49 -8.46 -6.11
C PHE A 12 -7.78 -8.09 -7.40
N GLN A 13 -8.08 -6.88 -7.88
CA GLN A 13 -7.29 -6.19 -8.88
C GLN A 13 -6.55 -5.06 -8.18
N VAL A 14 -5.22 -5.08 -8.23
CA VAL A 14 -4.38 -4.04 -7.60
C VAL A 14 -3.73 -3.21 -8.70
N CYS A 15 -3.83 -1.89 -8.63
CA CYS A 15 -3.23 -0.97 -9.61
C CYS A 15 -2.41 0.10 -8.89
N GLY A 16 -1.17 0.29 -9.30
CA GLY A 16 -0.30 1.31 -8.69
C GLY A 16 1.19 1.03 -8.86
N GLY A 17 1.98 1.56 -7.92
CA GLY A 17 3.42 1.45 -7.93
C GLY A 17 3.92 0.06 -7.54
N GLY A 18 4.84 -0.43 -8.35
CA GLY A 18 5.66 -1.60 -8.04
C GLY A 18 7.07 -1.34 -8.55
N HIS A 19 8.05 -1.33 -7.67
CA HIS A 19 9.44 -1.00 -7.98
C HIS A 19 10.39 -1.78 -7.07
N LEU A 20 11.67 -1.50 -7.18
CA LEU A 20 12.68 -2.10 -6.30
C LEU A 20 13.11 -1.11 -5.23
N ASP A 21 13.12 -1.58 -3.98
CA ASP A 21 13.73 -0.91 -2.85
C ASP A 21 15.14 -1.44 -2.66
N ARG A 22 16.11 -0.53 -2.60
CA ARG A 22 17.51 -0.82 -2.35
C ARG A 22 17.91 -0.25 -1.00
N HIS A 23 18.34 -1.12 -0.09
CA HIS A 23 18.84 -0.70 1.22
C HIS A 23 20.36 -0.90 1.25
N LEU A 24 21.09 0.16 1.53
CA LEU A 24 22.55 0.19 1.66
C LEU A 24 22.89 0.29 3.16
N TRP A 25 23.23 -0.82 3.76
CA TRP A 25 23.56 -0.94 5.18
C TRP A 25 25.04 -0.62 5.39
N LEU A 26 25.34 0.51 6.00
CA LEU A 26 26.71 0.93 6.28
C LEU A 26 27.36 0.01 7.33
N GLN A 27 28.62 -0.35 7.10
CA GLN A 27 29.38 -1.21 8.02
C GLN A 27 29.95 -0.46 9.23
N ALA A 28 29.97 0.88 9.17
CA ALA A 28 30.45 1.78 10.23
C ALA A 28 29.70 3.10 10.17
N ALA A 29 29.88 3.94 11.18
CA ALA A 29 29.34 5.29 11.20
C ALA A 29 29.71 6.06 9.91
N PRO A 30 28.75 6.81 9.29
CA PRO A 30 29.00 7.47 8.00
C PRO A 30 30.05 8.56 8.10
N VAL A 31 30.94 8.58 7.12
CA VAL A 31 31.86 9.69 6.91
C VAL A 31 31.32 10.52 5.73
N MET A 32 30.78 11.69 6.05
CA MET A 32 30.15 12.55 5.06
C MET A 32 31.17 13.03 4.01
N GLY A 33 30.73 13.06 2.74
CA GLY A 33 31.59 13.43 1.60
C GLY A 33 32.68 12.41 1.23
N ARG A 34 32.56 11.17 1.74
CA ARG A 34 33.46 10.05 1.43
C ARG A 34 32.68 8.84 0.99
N THR A 35 33.36 7.88 0.35
CA THR A 35 32.82 6.55 0.08
C THR A 35 32.80 5.74 1.37
N ASN A 36 31.64 5.21 1.70
CA ASN A 36 31.42 4.33 2.85
C ASN A 36 31.17 2.91 2.37
N ALA A 37 31.80 1.92 3.01
CA ALA A 37 31.54 0.52 2.73
C ALA A 37 30.13 0.14 3.20
N ALA A 38 29.37 -0.55 2.35
CA ALA A 38 27.99 -0.95 2.63
C ALA A 38 27.73 -2.37 2.12
N ARG A 39 26.77 -3.06 2.76
CA ARG A 39 26.08 -4.22 2.21
C ARG A 39 24.78 -3.75 1.57
N GLN A 40 24.41 -4.34 0.44
CA GLN A 40 23.15 -4.03 -0.23
C GLN A 40 22.17 -5.18 -0.08
N THR A 41 20.90 -4.82 0.19
CA THR A 41 19.74 -5.70 0.01
C THR A 41 18.77 -5.08 -0.99
N VAL A 42 18.03 -5.93 -1.74
CA VAL A 42 17.05 -5.50 -2.73
C VAL A 42 15.76 -6.26 -2.49
N SER A 43 14.68 -5.53 -2.30
CA SER A 43 13.32 -6.09 -2.14
C SER A 43 12.36 -5.50 -3.17
N THR A 44 11.21 -6.15 -3.33
CA THR A 44 10.08 -5.53 -4.02
C THR A 44 9.52 -4.46 -3.11
N GLY A 45 9.24 -3.28 -3.67
CA GLY A 45 8.64 -2.15 -3.01
C GLY A 45 7.49 -1.56 -3.83
N GLY A 46 6.92 -0.48 -3.29
CA GLY A 46 5.70 0.15 -3.81
C GLY A 46 4.46 -0.33 -3.06
N VAL A 47 3.67 0.62 -2.56
CA VAL A 47 2.50 0.36 -1.71
C VAL A 47 1.54 -0.64 -2.38
N ALA A 48 1.20 -0.42 -3.65
CA ALA A 48 0.32 -1.34 -4.38
C ALA A 48 0.92 -2.76 -4.50
N ALA A 49 2.21 -2.89 -4.83
CA ALA A 49 2.86 -4.19 -4.97
C ALA A 49 2.96 -4.94 -3.62
N ASN A 50 3.23 -4.22 -2.53
CA ASN A 50 3.25 -4.78 -1.19
C ASN A 50 1.86 -5.26 -0.77
N ILE A 51 0.81 -4.44 -0.96
CA ILE A 51 -0.57 -4.83 -0.67
C ILE A 51 -0.96 -6.07 -1.50
N ALA A 52 -0.61 -6.11 -2.80
CA ALA A 52 -0.87 -7.27 -3.65
C ALA A 52 -0.23 -8.55 -3.09
N SER A 53 1.03 -8.46 -2.66
CA SER A 53 1.76 -9.59 -2.06
C SER A 53 1.12 -10.06 -0.74
N HIS A 54 0.69 -9.13 0.12
CA HIS A 54 -0.01 -9.47 1.37
C HIS A 54 -1.37 -10.10 1.12
N LEU A 55 -2.15 -9.59 0.16
CA LEU A 55 -3.45 -10.17 -0.22
C LEU A 55 -3.28 -11.59 -0.77
N ALA A 56 -2.25 -11.84 -1.58
CA ALA A 56 -1.95 -13.16 -2.11
C ALA A 56 -1.51 -14.12 -1.00
N ALA A 57 -0.66 -13.68 -0.08
CA ALA A 57 -0.24 -14.46 1.09
C ALA A 57 -1.42 -14.82 2.01
N ALA A 58 -2.44 -13.96 2.09
CA ALA A 58 -3.69 -14.25 2.80
C ALA A 58 -4.66 -15.16 2.02
N GLY A 59 -4.25 -15.70 0.86
CA GLY A 59 -5.02 -16.67 0.07
C GLY A 59 -5.96 -16.02 -0.96
N GLY A 60 -5.92 -14.71 -1.18
CA GLY A 60 -6.65 -14.02 -2.24
C GLY A 60 -6.15 -14.41 -3.65
N ALA A 61 -7.03 -14.36 -4.64
CA ALA A 61 -6.67 -14.37 -6.05
C ALA A 61 -6.37 -12.92 -6.47
N VAL A 62 -5.09 -12.61 -6.73
CA VAL A 62 -4.63 -11.24 -6.90
C VAL A 62 -4.04 -11.03 -8.29
N ARG A 63 -4.58 -10.04 -9.01
CA ARG A 63 -3.99 -9.47 -10.22
C ARG A 63 -3.38 -8.12 -9.91
N PHE A 64 -2.21 -7.86 -10.44
CA PHE A 64 -1.52 -6.58 -10.32
C PHE A 64 -1.34 -5.95 -11.68
N THR A 65 -1.61 -4.65 -11.81
CA THR A 65 -1.30 -3.88 -13.01
C THR A 65 -0.45 -2.67 -12.63
N GLY A 66 0.74 -2.58 -13.20
CA GLY A 66 1.68 -1.48 -13.00
C GLY A 66 2.46 -1.18 -14.27
N VAL A 67 3.43 -0.28 -14.17
CA VAL A 67 4.29 0.13 -15.29
C VAL A 67 5.76 -0.02 -14.92
N GLN A 68 6.59 -0.36 -15.89
CA GLN A 68 8.05 -0.37 -15.79
C GLN A 68 8.67 -0.07 -17.16
N PRO A 69 9.92 0.41 -17.21
CA PRO A 69 10.66 0.40 -18.46
C PRO A 69 10.72 -1.02 -19.06
N PRO A 70 10.70 -1.15 -20.40
CA PRO A 70 10.60 -2.46 -21.08
C PRO A 70 11.61 -3.50 -20.61
N GLN A 71 12.82 -3.07 -20.28
CA GLN A 71 13.91 -3.94 -19.83
C GLN A 71 13.70 -4.45 -18.38
N GLU A 72 12.93 -3.73 -17.54
CA GLU A 72 12.68 -4.07 -16.15
C GLU A 72 11.36 -4.84 -15.94
N ALA A 73 10.42 -4.71 -16.86
CA ALA A 73 9.09 -5.32 -16.76
C ALA A 73 9.13 -6.85 -16.53
N PRO A 74 9.95 -7.67 -17.23
CA PRO A 74 10.00 -9.11 -16.99
C PRO A 74 10.50 -9.48 -15.59
N ALA A 75 11.45 -8.72 -15.05
CA ALA A 75 11.97 -8.96 -13.71
C ALA A 75 10.91 -8.67 -12.64
N MET A 76 10.12 -7.60 -12.80
CA MET A 76 9.03 -7.27 -11.89
C MET A 76 7.92 -8.33 -11.92
N VAL A 77 7.52 -8.81 -13.11
CA VAL A 77 6.57 -9.92 -13.25
C VAL A 77 7.04 -11.15 -12.47
N THR A 78 8.31 -11.52 -12.65
CA THR A 78 8.89 -12.69 -11.96
C THR A 78 8.86 -12.53 -10.44
N ARG A 79 9.19 -11.36 -9.92
CA ARG A 79 9.17 -11.08 -8.48
C ARG A 79 7.76 -11.14 -7.88
N LEU A 80 6.79 -10.53 -8.53
CA LEU A 80 5.40 -10.56 -8.09
C LEU A 80 4.80 -11.97 -8.18
N ALA A 81 5.14 -12.73 -9.23
CA ALA A 81 4.74 -14.13 -9.36
C ALA A 81 5.28 -15.00 -8.21
N ALA A 82 6.51 -14.75 -7.74
CA ALA A 82 7.09 -15.44 -6.58
C ALA A 82 6.30 -15.19 -5.28
N SER A 83 5.57 -14.06 -5.20
CA SER A 83 4.66 -13.76 -4.09
C SER A 83 3.21 -14.24 -4.35
N GLY A 84 2.95 -15.01 -5.41
CA GLY A 84 1.63 -15.53 -5.75
C GLY A 84 0.71 -14.51 -6.46
N VAL A 85 1.26 -13.43 -6.98
CA VAL A 85 0.53 -12.37 -7.68
C VAL A 85 0.61 -12.56 -9.20
N ASP A 86 -0.54 -12.55 -9.89
CA ASP A 86 -0.61 -12.52 -11.36
C ASP A 86 -0.41 -11.09 -11.85
N ALA A 87 0.77 -10.79 -12.39
CA ALA A 87 1.17 -9.44 -12.70
C ALA A 87 1.18 -9.12 -14.20
N THR A 88 0.52 -8.02 -14.57
CA THR A 88 0.63 -7.36 -15.87
C THR A 88 1.44 -6.08 -15.70
N ILE A 89 2.67 -6.06 -16.18
CA ILE A 89 3.54 -4.90 -16.16
C ILE A 89 3.60 -4.29 -17.55
N LEU A 90 3.01 -3.12 -17.70
CA LEU A 90 2.94 -2.41 -18.97
C LEU A 90 4.27 -1.70 -19.26
N PRO A 91 4.83 -1.84 -20.46
CA PRO A 91 6.05 -1.14 -20.81
C PRO A 91 5.79 0.36 -20.97
N LEU A 92 6.60 1.17 -20.28
CA LEU A 92 6.61 2.62 -20.39
C LEU A 92 8.06 3.11 -20.38
N GLU A 93 8.48 3.79 -21.44
CA GLU A 93 9.85 4.31 -21.53
C GLU A 93 10.07 5.42 -20.49
N GLY A 94 11.21 5.41 -19.83
CA GLY A 94 11.57 6.41 -18.84
C GLY A 94 12.59 5.91 -17.82
N GLU A 95 12.76 6.69 -16.76
CA GLU A 95 13.64 6.33 -15.64
C GLU A 95 13.07 5.14 -14.87
N VAL A 96 13.93 4.19 -14.48
CA VAL A 96 13.53 3.04 -13.65
C VAL A 96 13.08 3.53 -12.28
N PRO A 97 11.81 3.30 -11.89
CA PRO A 97 11.34 3.72 -10.58
C PRO A 97 11.99 2.88 -9.47
N GLY A 98 12.29 3.51 -8.36
CA GLY A 98 12.90 2.83 -7.22
C GLY A 98 13.09 3.71 -6.00
N TYR A 99 13.21 3.06 -4.86
CA TYR A 99 13.58 3.70 -3.61
C TYR A 99 14.96 3.20 -3.19
N SER A 100 15.81 4.11 -2.72
CA SER A 100 17.13 3.79 -2.19
C SER A 100 17.26 4.37 -0.78
N ALA A 101 17.59 3.53 0.18
CA ALA A 101 17.79 3.91 1.57
C ALA A 101 19.23 3.64 1.98
N VAL A 102 19.88 4.62 2.60
CA VAL A 102 21.16 4.45 3.28
C VAL A 102 20.85 4.29 4.77
N MET A 103 21.21 3.13 5.30
CA MET A 103 20.96 2.75 6.69
C MET A 103 22.28 2.82 7.49
N GLY A 104 22.20 3.36 8.68
CA GLY A 104 23.31 3.31 9.65
C GLY A 104 23.58 1.89 10.14
N PRO A 105 24.74 1.65 10.80
CA PRO A 105 25.06 0.37 11.39
C PRO A 105 24.12 -0.05 12.52
N ASP A 106 23.38 0.90 13.09
CA ASP A 106 22.33 0.73 14.10
C ASP A 106 20.95 0.44 13.51
N GLY A 107 20.82 0.48 12.17
CA GLY A 107 19.55 0.28 11.46
C GLY A 107 18.71 1.55 11.28
N GLU A 108 19.22 2.72 11.67
CA GLU A 108 18.53 3.98 11.43
C GLU A 108 18.63 4.42 9.97
N LEU A 109 17.55 4.99 9.44
CA LEU A 109 17.54 5.60 8.11
C LEU A 109 18.32 6.92 8.14
N LEU A 110 19.44 6.97 7.41
CA LEU A 110 20.25 8.18 7.28
C LEU A 110 19.79 9.05 6.11
N VAL A 111 19.52 8.43 4.96
CA VAL A 111 19.04 9.11 3.75
C VAL A 111 18.15 8.18 2.98
N GLY A 112 16.97 8.66 2.57
CA GLY A 112 16.08 8.01 1.61
C GLY A 112 16.00 8.83 0.33
N ALA A 113 16.03 8.17 -0.82
CA ALA A 113 15.86 8.79 -2.13
C ALA A 113 14.86 7.99 -2.97
N ALA A 114 13.86 8.68 -3.51
CA ALA A 114 12.80 8.09 -4.31
C ALA A 114 12.85 8.64 -5.74
N ALA A 115 13.12 7.77 -6.71
CA ALA A 115 13.02 8.05 -8.13
C ALA A 115 11.69 7.48 -8.64
N MET A 116 10.67 8.32 -8.84
CA MET A 116 9.29 7.88 -9.13
C MET A 116 8.69 8.61 -10.34
N ALA A 117 9.51 9.32 -11.11
CA ALA A 117 9.05 10.16 -12.23
C ALA A 117 8.29 9.37 -13.30
N LEU A 118 8.66 8.11 -13.56
CA LEU A 118 7.98 7.25 -14.53
C LEU A 118 6.46 7.17 -14.29
N TYR A 119 6.06 7.16 -13.02
CA TYR A 119 4.64 7.03 -12.68
C TYR A 119 3.82 8.27 -13.07
N ASP A 120 4.44 9.45 -13.17
CA ASP A 120 3.76 10.68 -13.55
C ASP A 120 3.41 10.73 -15.06
N ASP A 121 3.98 9.84 -15.87
CA ASP A 121 3.70 9.71 -17.30
C ASP A 121 2.61 8.67 -17.63
N VAL A 122 2.04 8.01 -16.61
CA VAL A 122 0.97 7.03 -16.79
C VAL A 122 -0.33 7.73 -17.20
N LEU A 123 -1.02 7.17 -18.19
CA LEU A 123 -2.31 7.68 -18.66
C LEU A 123 -3.45 6.69 -18.36
N PRO A 124 -4.68 7.16 -18.12
CA PRO A 124 -5.83 6.27 -17.89
C PRO A 124 -6.02 5.21 -18.98
N ALA A 125 -5.84 5.58 -20.24
CA ALA A 125 -5.98 4.68 -21.39
C ALA A 125 -4.99 3.50 -21.37
N MET A 126 -3.90 3.61 -20.65
CA MET A 126 -2.93 2.51 -20.49
C MET A 126 -3.43 1.46 -19.50
N ILE A 127 -4.02 1.87 -18.40
CA ILE A 127 -4.36 0.99 -17.27
C ILE A 127 -5.77 0.41 -17.42
N MET A 128 -6.75 1.24 -17.79
CA MET A 128 -8.17 0.87 -17.81
C MET A 128 -8.51 -0.40 -18.59
N PRO A 129 -7.88 -0.71 -19.76
CA PRO A 129 -8.17 -1.93 -20.51
C PRO A 129 -7.77 -3.24 -19.80
N HIS A 130 -6.93 -3.15 -18.76
CA HIS A 130 -6.39 -4.31 -18.04
C HIS A 130 -7.12 -4.59 -16.72
N LEU A 131 -8.21 -3.86 -16.45
CA LEU A 131 -8.98 -4.05 -15.23
C LEU A 131 -9.92 -5.25 -15.34
N ASP A 132 -9.96 -6.06 -14.28
CA ASP A 132 -11.03 -7.02 -14.08
C ASP A 132 -12.24 -6.31 -13.45
N PRO A 133 -13.39 -6.21 -14.15
CA PRO A 133 -14.56 -5.50 -13.62
C PRO A 133 -15.25 -6.23 -12.44
N THR A 134 -14.90 -7.50 -12.19
CA THR A 134 -15.54 -8.34 -11.17
C THR A 134 -14.74 -8.37 -9.84
N ALA A 135 -13.47 -8.03 -9.89
CA ALA A 135 -12.60 -8.03 -8.72
C ALA A 135 -12.73 -6.75 -7.89
N ALA A 136 -12.57 -6.82 -6.58
CA ALA A 136 -12.37 -5.65 -5.75
C ALA A 136 -11.11 -4.89 -6.22
N LEU A 137 -11.22 -3.58 -6.43
CA LEU A 137 -10.12 -2.77 -6.92
C LEU A 137 -9.36 -2.14 -5.75
N VAL A 138 -8.05 -2.31 -5.74
CA VAL A 138 -7.13 -1.64 -4.79
C VAL A 138 -6.24 -0.70 -5.58
N ILE A 139 -6.12 0.54 -5.13
CA ILE A 139 -5.28 1.56 -5.76
C ILE A 139 -4.35 2.21 -4.73
N ASP A 140 -3.16 2.62 -5.19
CA ASP A 140 -2.32 3.56 -4.47
C ASP A 140 -2.30 4.93 -5.18
N VAL A 141 -1.56 5.89 -4.65
CA VAL A 141 -1.47 7.25 -5.22
C VAL A 141 -0.16 7.52 -5.97
N ASN A 142 0.50 6.46 -6.45
CA ASN A 142 1.70 6.63 -7.27
C ASN A 142 1.39 7.20 -8.66
N PHE A 143 0.26 6.82 -9.26
CA PHE A 143 -0.17 7.36 -10.55
C PHE A 143 -0.74 8.78 -10.46
N PRO A 144 -0.80 9.54 -11.57
CA PRO A 144 -1.41 10.87 -11.64
C PRO A 144 -2.86 10.92 -11.16
N GLU A 145 -3.31 12.09 -10.76
CA GLU A 145 -4.66 12.31 -10.23
C GLU A 145 -5.78 11.85 -11.18
N ASP A 146 -5.63 12.10 -12.47
CA ASP A 146 -6.60 11.69 -13.49
C ASP A 146 -6.69 10.17 -13.65
N VAL A 147 -5.56 9.44 -13.50
CA VAL A 147 -5.53 7.98 -13.49
C VAL A 147 -6.19 7.45 -12.22
N VAL A 148 -5.82 7.98 -11.06
CA VAL A 148 -6.42 7.61 -9.76
C VAL A 148 -7.93 7.84 -9.77
N LEU A 149 -8.38 8.97 -10.32
CA LEU A 149 -9.79 9.30 -10.48
C LEU A 149 -10.52 8.35 -11.44
N ALA A 150 -9.91 8.02 -12.58
CA ALA A 150 -10.48 7.08 -13.54
C ALA A 150 -10.65 5.69 -12.93
N LEU A 151 -9.62 5.21 -12.19
CA LEU A 151 -9.66 3.96 -11.45
C LEU A 151 -10.78 3.97 -10.38
N ALA A 152 -10.87 5.02 -9.58
CA ALA A 152 -11.88 5.13 -8.54
C ALA A 152 -13.30 5.13 -9.12
N ARG A 153 -13.55 5.88 -10.20
CA ARG A 153 -14.85 5.92 -10.90
C ARG A 153 -15.25 4.60 -11.54
N SER A 154 -14.32 3.71 -11.83
CA SER A 154 -14.64 2.38 -12.36
C SER A 154 -15.41 1.51 -11.37
N GLY A 155 -15.46 1.88 -10.09
CA GLY A 155 -16.33 1.30 -9.07
C GLY A 155 -17.84 1.51 -9.30
N ALA A 156 -18.22 2.43 -10.18
CA ALA A 156 -19.63 2.66 -10.55
C ALA A 156 -20.33 1.42 -11.14
N SER A 157 -19.59 0.42 -11.57
CA SER A 157 -20.10 -0.90 -11.98
C SER A 157 -20.52 -1.81 -10.81
N GLY A 158 -20.37 -1.37 -9.55
CA GLY A 158 -20.79 -2.09 -8.36
C GLY A 158 -19.65 -2.87 -7.66
N ARG A 159 -18.41 -2.80 -8.14
CA ARG A 159 -17.26 -3.37 -7.44
C ARG A 159 -16.76 -2.41 -6.35
N PRO A 160 -16.29 -2.90 -5.20
CA PRO A 160 -15.69 -2.04 -4.21
C PRO A 160 -14.33 -1.51 -4.69
N VAL A 161 -14.03 -0.26 -4.35
CA VAL A 161 -12.73 0.39 -4.61
C VAL A 161 -12.10 0.79 -3.28
N PHE A 162 -10.88 0.36 -3.06
CA PHE A 162 -10.08 0.60 -1.87
C PHE A 162 -8.82 1.39 -2.24
N ALA A 163 -8.39 2.27 -1.38
CA ALA A 163 -7.19 3.07 -1.62
C ALA A 163 -6.25 3.07 -0.40
N ALA A 164 -4.96 3.19 -0.68
CA ALA A 164 -3.93 3.42 0.34
C ALA A 164 -3.07 4.64 -0.02
N GLY A 165 -2.68 5.40 1.00
CA GLY A 165 -1.69 6.48 0.87
C GLY A 165 -0.30 5.93 0.52
N THR A 166 0.56 6.78 -0.01
CA THR A 166 1.97 6.44 -0.29
C THR A 166 2.93 7.48 0.28
N SER A 167 2.50 8.73 0.32
CA SER A 167 3.25 9.83 0.90
C SER A 167 2.40 11.08 1.03
N VAL A 168 2.76 11.95 1.95
CA VAL A 168 2.12 13.25 2.17
C VAL A 168 2.07 14.09 0.87
N GLY A 169 3.13 14.03 0.05
CA GLY A 169 3.20 14.79 -1.21
C GLY A 169 2.22 14.32 -2.29
N LYS A 170 1.81 13.05 -2.26
CA LYS A 170 0.93 12.47 -3.29
C LYS A 170 -0.50 12.28 -2.83
N VAL A 171 -0.77 12.26 -1.52
CA VAL A 171 -2.09 11.93 -0.98
C VAL A 171 -3.21 12.84 -1.47
N ALA A 172 -2.89 14.09 -1.84
CA ALA A 172 -3.85 15.04 -2.42
C ALA A 172 -4.52 14.53 -3.71
N ARG A 173 -3.89 13.60 -4.44
CA ARG A 173 -4.46 12.94 -5.63
C ARG A 173 -5.76 12.17 -5.34
N LEU A 174 -6.02 11.85 -4.06
CA LEU A 174 -7.28 11.20 -3.63
C LEU A 174 -8.47 12.16 -3.48
N ARG A 175 -8.25 13.47 -3.37
CA ARG A 175 -9.34 14.42 -3.10
C ARG A 175 -10.53 14.29 -4.05
N PRO A 176 -10.36 14.25 -5.38
CA PRO A 176 -11.49 14.10 -6.29
C PRO A 176 -12.10 12.69 -6.29
N CYS A 177 -11.46 11.73 -5.63
CA CYS A 177 -11.83 10.32 -5.65
C CYS A 177 -12.64 9.88 -4.43
N LEU A 178 -12.59 10.61 -3.31
CA LEU A 178 -13.05 10.16 -1.99
C LEU A 178 -14.47 9.59 -2.04
N GLN A 179 -15.40 10.25 -2.70
CA GLN A 179 -16.79 9.79 -2.83
C GLN A 179 -16.98 8.46 -3.60
N HIS A 180 -15.93 7.95 -4.23
CA HIS A 180 -15.94 6.69 -4.97
C HIS A 180 -15.24 5.55 -4.21
N LEU A 181 -14.63 5.85 -3.06
CA LEU A 181 -13.86 4.88 -2.28
C LEU A 181 -14.71 4.22 -1.20
N HIS A 182 -14.59 2.90 -1.08
CA HIS A 182 -15.24 2.09 -0.04
C HIS A 182 -14.31 1.80 1.15
N ALA A 183 -13.00 1.97 0.96
CA ALA A 183 -12.05 1.99 2.07
C ALA A 183 -10.85 2.87 1.72
N LEU A 184 -10.30 3.49 2.77
CA LEU A 184 -9.11 4.33 2.68
C LEU A 184 -8.20 4.03 3.88
N VAL A 185 -6.91 3.75 3.60
CA VAL A 185 -5.89 3.53 4.64
C VAL A 185 -4.79 4.58 4.48
N LEU A 186 -4.53 5.31 5.56
CA LEU A 186 -3.58 6.41 5.63
C LEU A 186 -2.78 6.34 6.93
N ASN A 187 -1.58 6.89 6.93
CA ASN A 187 -0.96 7.31 8.17
C ASN A 187 -1.50 8.69 8.61
N ARG A 188 -1.18 9.12 9.84
CA ARG A 188 -1.65 10.37 10.42
C ARG A 188 -1.28 11.59 9.57
N ASP A 189 -0.04 11.66 9.09
CA ASP A 189 0.43 12.81 8.32
C ASP A 189 -0.26 12.91 6.95
N GLU A 190 -0.51 11.79 6.29
CA GLU A 190 -1.28 11.70 5.05
C GLU A 190 -2.75 12.10 5.28
N ALA A 191 -3.36 11.60 6.36
CA ALA A 191 -4.74 11.93 6.70
C ALA A 191 -4.89 13.43 7.03
N ALA A 192 -3.94 14.00 7.77
CA ALA A 192 -3.88 15.42 8.07
C ALA A 192 -3.74 16.28 6.79
N ALA A 193 -2.84 15.88 5.88
CA ALA A 193 -2.63 16.57 4.61
C ALA A 193 -3.86 16.47 3.69
N LEU A 194 -4.55 15.33 3.68
CA LEU A 194 -5.74 15.12 2.87
C LEU A 194 -6.95 15.88 3.39
N SER A 195 -7.19 15.88 4.71
CA SER A 195 -8.30 16.61 5.37
C SER A 195 -8.04 18.11 5.47
N GLY A 196 -6.77 18.52 5.50
CA GLY A 196 -6.37 19.90 5.76
C GLY A 196 -6.36 20.27 7.25
N ASN A 197 -6.37 19.31 8.16
CA ASN A 197 -6.39 19.50 9.62
C ASN A 197 -5.16 18.85 10.27
N SER A 198 -4.06 19.61 10.39
CA SER A 198 -2.76 19.10 10.85
C SER A 198 -2.72 18.72 12.33
N ASP A 199 -3.58 19.33 13.17
CA ASP A 199 -3.52 19.18 14.62
C ASP A 199 -4.54 18.17 15.16
N ALA A 200 -5.41 17.63 14.28
CA ALA A 200 -6.43 16.70 14.68
C ALA A 200 -5.85 15.34 15.11
N PRO A 201 -6.44 14.70 16.14
CA PRO A 201 -6.11 13.32 16.49
C PRO A 201 -6.66 12.34 15.41
N VAL A 202 -6.12 11.11 15.42
CA VAL A 202 -6.40 10.11 14.37
C VAL A 202 -7.88 9.74 14.23
N ASP A 203 -8.64 9.75 15.31
CA ASP A 203 -10.08 9.44 15.32
C ASP A 203 -10.89 10.54 14.64
N VAL A 204 -10.54 11.80 14.86
CA VAL A 204 -11.16 12.95 14.16
C VAL A 204 -10.82 12.92 12.68
N LEU A 205 -9.54 12.71 12.33
CA LEU A 205 -9.13 12.59 10.93
C LEU A 205 -9.85 11.46 10.21
N ALA A 206 -9.94 10.29 10.83
CA ALA A 206 -10.63 9.14 10.28
C ALA A 206 -12.13 9.41 10.10
N GLN A 207 -12.78 10.04 11.10
CA GLN A 207 -14.20 10.36 11.07
C GLN A 207 -14.54 11.39 9.98
N ASP A 208 -13.78 12.48 9.89
CA ASP A 208 -13.97 13.53 8.88
C ASP A 208 -13.86 12.97 7.46
N LEU A 209 -12.84 12.14 7.21
CA LEU A 209 -12.66 11.49 5.92
C LEU A 209 -13.76 10.44 5.63
N ALA A 210 -14.23 9.70 6.63
CA ALA A 210 -15.30 8.71 6.44
C ALA A 210 -16.63 9.34 6.01
N LEU A 211 -16.91 10.60 6.39
CA LEU A 211 -18.11 11.30 6.00
C LEU A 211 -18.21 11.59 4.48
N VAL A 212 -17.08 11.63 3.80
CA VAL A 212 -17.00 11.96 2.36
C VAL A 212 -16.75 10.74 1.46
N LEU A 213 -16.55 9.55 2.03
CA LEU A 213 -16.44 8.32 1.26
C LEU A 213 -17.78 7.86 0.67
N ALA A 214 -17.74 6.83 -0.17
CA ALA A 214 -18.91 6.10 -0.64
C ALA A 214 -19.76 5.57 0.55
N ASP A 215 -21.04 5.27 0.31
CA ASP A 215 -21.91 4.72 1.35
C ASP A 215 -21.35 3.39 1.89
N GLY A 216 -21.31 3.28 3.22
CA GLY A 216 -20.70 2.14 3.90
C GLY A 216 -19.16 2.14 3.92
N GLY A 217 -18.53 3.19 3.41
CA GLY A 217 -17.08 3.30 3.37
C GLY A 217 -16.44 3.45 4.75
N VAL A 218 -15.18 3.01 4.87
CA VAL A 218 -14.39 3.05 6.11
C VAL A 218 -13.02 3.69 5.90
N VAL A 219 -12.54 4.39 6.91
CA VAL A 219 -11.19 5.01 6.91
C VAL A 219 -10.39 4.48 8.09
N LEU A 220 -9.21 3.92 7.81
CA LEU A 220 -8.21 3.58 8.81
C LEU A 220 -7.12 4.63 8.79
N VAL A 221 -6.86 5.23 9.95
CA VAL A 221 -5.72 6.14 10.17
C VAL A 221 -4.83 5.56 11.24
N SER A 222 -3.55 5.35 10.92
CA SER A 222 -2.53 4.84 11.82
C SER A 222 -1.52 5.94 12.21
N ASP A 223 -0.92 5.82 13.40
CA ASP A 223 0.14 6.72 13.88
C ASP A 223 1.33 5.91 14.44
N GLY A 224 2.00 5.18 13.56
CA GLY A 224 3.11 4.31 13.92
C GLY A 224 2.75 3.31 15.02
N GLY A 225 3.46 3.36 16.15
CA GLY A 225 3.20 2.54 17.33
C GLY A 225 2.16 3.13 18.31
N ALA A 226 1.57 4.28 17.99
CA ALA A 226 0.54 4.94 18.80
C ALA A 226 -0.87 4.47 18.42
N THR A 227 -1.89 5.15 18.95
CA THR A 227 -3.30 4.86 18.69
C THR A 227 -3.63 4.95 17.19
N ALA A 228 -4.34 3.95 16.69
CA ALA A 228 -4.95 3.98 15.35
C ALA A 228 -6.48 4.07 15.47
N ALA A 229 -7.12 4.59 14.43
CA ALA A 229 -8.59 4.72 14.34
C ALA A 229 -9.13 4.06 13.07
N LEU A 230 -10.28 3.43 13.19
CA LEU A 230 -11.11 2.98 12.07
C LEU A 230 -12.49 3.63 12.21
N ALA A 231 -12.88 4.40 11.21
CA ALA A 231 -14.14 5.14 11.21
C ALA A 231 -15.01 4.79 10.00
N SER A 232 -16.33 4.93 10.18
CA SER A 232 -17.35 4.92 9.16
C SER A 232 -18.29 6.12 9.36
N ARG A 233 -19.26 6.34 8.49
CA ARG A 233 -20.28 7.38 8.72
C ARG A 233 -21.06 7.20 10.01
N THR A 234 -21.15 6.00 10.56
CA THR A 234 -22.00 5.67 11.73
C THR A 234 -21.23 5.61 13.04
N GLY A 235 -19.90 5.72 13.02
CA GLY A 235 -19.10 5.72 14.22
C GLY A 235 -17.63 5.40 13.96
N SER A 236 -16.84 5.53 15.02
CA SER A 236 -15.41 5.24 15.01
C SER A 236 -14.99 4.39 16.21
N VAL A 237 -13.87 3.69 16.05
CA VAL A 237 -13.20 2.96 17.13
C VAL A 237 -11.71 3.27 17.08
N THR A 238 -11.09 3.29 18.25
CA THR A 238 -9.65 3.49 18.39
C THR A 238 -9.04 2.34 19.16
N LEU A 239 -7.87 1.88 18.74
CA LEU A 239 -7.09 0.85 19.42
C LEU A 239 -5.60 1.21 19.35
N GLU A 240 -4.85 0.75 20.32
CA GLU A 240 -3.39 0.74 20.26
C GLU A 240 -2.91 -0.55 19.58
N PRO A 241 -1.87 -0.49 18.72
CA PRO A 241 -1.30 -1.69 18.13
C PRO A 241 -0.63 -2.57 19.20
N PRO A 242 -0.54 -3.90 18.98
CA PRO A 242 0.22 -4.78 19.84
C PRO A 242 1.67 -4.27 20.02
N GLN A 243 2.13 -4.24 21.28
CA GLN A 243 3.49 -3.81 21.60
C GLN A 243 4.46 -4.97 21.33
N LEU A 244 5.08 -4.95 20.17
CA LEU A 244 6.08 -5.94 19.74
C LEU A 244 7.42 -5.24 19.52
N ARG A 245 8.51 -6.03 19.55
CA ARG A 245 9.81 -5.52 19.13
C ARG A 245 9.80 -5.28 17.63
N VAL A 246 9.81 -4.03 17.22
CA VAL A 246 9.88 -3.64 15.82
C VAL A 246 11.26 -3.96 15.25
N VAL A 247 11.31 -4.72 14.16
CA VAL A 247 12.50 -5.03 13.39
C VAL A 247 12.56 -4.17 12.12
N ASN A 248 11.42 -4.03 11.43
CA ASN A 248 11.28 -3.17 10.26
C ASN A 248 9.84 -2.68 10.15
N ALA A 249 9.61 -1.39 10.28
CA ALA A 249 8.28 -0.79 10.16
C ALA A 249 7.84 -0.51 8.71
N ASN A 250 8.77 -0.55 7.73
CA ASN A 250 8.44 -0.27 6.34
C ASN A 250 7.57 -1.40 5.75
N GLY A 251 6.36 -1.07 5.31
CA GLY A 251 5.38 -2.02 4.80
C GLY A 251 4.34 -2.50 5.83
N ALA A 252 4.46 -2.12 7.12
CA ALA A 252 3.45 -2.44 8.13
C ALA A 252 2.08 -1.83 7.78
N GLY A 253 2.07 -0.61 7.23
CA GLY A 253 0.86 0.04 6.69
C GLY A 253 0.22 -0.75 5.54
N ASP A 254 1.04 -1.33 4.67
CA ASP A 254 0.58 -2.13 3.53
C ASP A 254 -0.03 -3.46 4.01
N ALA A 255 0.55 -4.08 5.05
CA ALA A 255 -0.01 -5.27 5.68
C ALA A 255 -1.35 -4.98 6.37
N MET A 256 -1.46 -3.84 7.09
CA MET A 256 -2.75 -3.39 7.65
C MET A 256 -3.79 -3.15 6.57
N ALA A 257 -3.42 -2.48 5.47
CA ALA A 257 -4.31 -2.20 4.35
C ALA A 257 -4.82 -3.50 3.71
N ALA A 258 -3.94 -4.43 3.41
CA ALA A 258 -4.30 -5.72 2.84
C ALA A 258 -5.25 -6.51 3.74
N SER A 259 -4.97 -6.53 5.04
CA SER A 259 -5.81 -7.20 6.05
C SER A 259 -7.21 -6.58 6.11
N LEU A 260 -7.31 -5.25 6.17
CA LEU A 260 -8.59 -4.55 6.16
C LEU A 260 -9.38 -4.81 4.87
N PHE A 261 -8.73 -4.69 3.69
CA PHE A 261 -9.39 -4.88 2.39
C PHE A 261 -9.86 -6.33 2.20
N SER A 262 -9.06 -7.31 2.60
CA SER A 262 -9.46 -8.72 2.60
C SER A 262 -10.69 -8.94 3.49
N GLY A 263 -10.69 -8.41 4.72
CA GLY A 263 -11.80 -8.51 5.66
C GLY A 263 -13.09 -7.84 5.15
N LEU A 264 -13.00 -6.74 4.41
CA LEU A 264 -14.16 -6.07 3.82
C LEU A 264 -14.83 -6.90 2.72
N VAL A 265 -14.04 -7.69 1.98
CA VAL A 265 -14.55 -8.56 0.91
C VAL A 265 -15.08 -9.87 1.47
N THR A 266 -14.40 -10.49 2.46
CA THR A 266 -14.70 -11.83 2.96
C THR A 266 -15.80 -11.85 4.03
N ASP A 267 -15.86 -10.81 4.85
CA ASP A 267 -16.87 -10.64 5.91
C ASP A 267 -17.35 -9.18 5.98
N PRO A 268 -18.25 -8.76 5.09
CA PRO A 268 -18.78 -7.39 5.07
C PRO A 268 -19.48 -6.97 6.39
N GLY A 269 -19.98 -7.94 7.17
CA GLY A 269 -20.69 -7.71 8.43
C GLY A 269 -19.82 -7.59 9.67
N MET A 270 -18.51 -7.78 9.56
CA MET A 270 -17.59 -7.72 10.69
C MET A 270 -17.59 -6.34 11.36
N ALA A 271 -17.63 -6.31 12.69
CA ALA A 271 -17.61 -5.08 13.48
C ALA A 271 -16.32 -4.27 13.30
N LEU A 272 -16.40 -2.93 13.35
CA LEU A 272 -15.23 -2.04 13.18
C LEU A 272 -14.10 -2.36 14.16
N ALA A 273 -14.43 -2.64 15.44
CA ALA A 273 -13.42 -2.95 16.45
C ALA A 273 -12.63 -4.23 16.08
N THR A 274 -13.31 -5.27 15.64
CA THR A 274 -12.67 -6.52 15.21
C THR A 274 -11.81 -6.31 13.97
N ARG A 275 -12.30 -5.52 12.99
CA ARG A 275 -11.53 -5.17 11.79
C ARG A 275 -10.23 -4.43 12.15
N LEU A 276 -10.33 -3.41 13.02
CA LEU A 276 -9.18 -2.64 13.43
C LEU A 276 -8.18 -3.53 14.18
N GLN A 277 -8.65 -4.37 15.09
CA GLN A 277 -7.79 -5.29 15.84
C GLN A 277 -7.01 -6.23 14.90
N ILE A 278 -7.67 -6.83 13.91
CA ILE A 278 -7.04 -7.75 12.94
C ILE A 278 -6.05 -6.98 12.07
N ALA A 279 -6.39 -5.79 11.59
CA ALA A 279 -5.49 -4.98 10.77
C ALA A 279 -4.23 -4.57 11.56
N LEU A 280 -4.39 -4.12 12.82
CA LEU A 280 -3.25 -3.76 13.66
C LEU A 280 -2.36 -4.96 13.98
N ALA A 281 -2.94 -6.14 14.21
CA ALA A 281 -2.18 -7.36 14.41
C ALA A 281 -1.34 -7.69 13.16
N ALA A 282 -1.92 -7.61 11.96
CA ALA A 282 -1.20 -7.86 10.72
C ALA A 282 -0.02 -6.90 10.51
N GLY A 283 -0.22 -5.60 10.80
CA GLY A 283 0.87 -4.62 10.72
C GLY A 283 1.97 -4.86 11.76
N ALA A 284 1.59 -5.18 12.99
CA ALA A 284 2.53 -5.46 14.07
C ALA A 284 3.34 -6.74 13.83
N ASP A 285 2.69 -7.82 13.36
CA ASP A 285 3.34 -9.08 13.01
C ASP A 285 4.34 -8.89 11.87
N PHE A 286 3.98 -8.07 10.88
CA PHE A 286 4.90 -7.72 9.79
C PHE A 286 6.10 -6.93 10.33
N ALA A 287 5.88 -5.92 11.17
CA ALA A 287 6.95 -5.09 11.73
C ALA A 287 7.88 -5.85 12.67
N ALA A 288 7.39 -6.88 13.35
CA ALA A 288 8.15 -7.77 14.23
C ALA A 288 8.76 -8.98 13.51
N GLY A 289 8.41 -9.19 12.23
CA GLY A 289 8.92 -10.29 11.43
C GLY A 289 10.44 -10.35 11.35
N PRO A 290 11.02 -11.48 10.95
CA PRO A 290 12.47 -11.57 10.84
C PRO A 290 12.97 -10.48 9.89
N PRO A 291 14.14 -9.88 10.18
CA PRO A 291 14.78 -9.03 9.19
C PRO A 291 14.86 -9.82 7.89
N HIS A 292 14.72 -9.13 6.75
CA HIS A 292 14.81 -9.75 5.44
C HIS A 292 15.91 -10.83 5.45
N PRO A 293 15.69 -12.07 4.93
CA PRO A 293 16.62 -13.19 5.07
C PRO A 293 18.08 -12.85 4.72
N ASP A 294 18.28 -11.81 3.89
CA ASP A 294 19.61 -11.28 3.58
C ASP A 294 20.21 -10.40 4.71
N LEU A 295 19.47 -10.13 5.80
CA LEU A 295 19.94 -9.38 6.98
C LEU A 295 20.33 -10.30 8.14
N ALA A 296 20.14 -11.61 8.03
CA ALA A 296 20.62 -12.56 9.02
C ALA A 296 22.14 -12.39 9.18
N GLU A 297 22.60 -12.16 10.42
CA GLU A 297 24.03 -12.08 10.71
C GLU A 297 24.73 -13.34 10.16
N PRO A 298 25.91 -13.19 9.51
CA PRO A 298 26.70 -14.35 9.17
C PRO A 298 27.10 -15.05 10.49
N SER A 299 26.66 -16.30 10.63
CA SER A 299 27.00 -17.20 11.73
C SER A 299 28.52 -17.45 11.84
#